data_ad6b9d554bed3955f0fd60cbcb80bcaf
#
_entry.id   ad6b9d554bed3955f0fd60cbcb80bcaf
#
_cell.length_a   1.000
_cell.length_b   1.000
_cell.length_c   1.000
_cell.angle_alpha   90.00
_cell.angle_beta   90.00
_cell.angle_gamma   90.00
#
_symmetry.space_group_name_H-M   'P 1'
#
loop_
_entity.id
_entity.type
_entity.pdbx_description
1 polymer ?
#
loop_
_entity_poly.entity_id
_entity_poly.type
_entity_poly.pdbx_seq_one_letter_code
_entity_poly.pdbx_strand_id
1 'polypeptide(L)'
;TCHIREKAADKVFSELGLIRQIKSERAAQDRPLLIGVAGCVAQAEGTEILRREGAVDFVLGPQSYHRLPKALDKARLGERPLFIDFETDEKFRDLRKPGAEADRRRVTAFVTIQEGCDKFCSFCVVPYTRGAEISRAAGDIIEEVERLAGGGVKEVTLLGQNVNGYRWEGDGVSWTLARLFERLSDVPGLERLRYTTSHPLDMGDDLIAAHRDLPKVMPYLHLPVQSGSDRILRAMNRRHSAEDYLKLVERLRAARTDIALSS
;
A
#
# COMPACT_ATOMS: atom_id res chain seq x y z
N THR A 1 9.85 -1.17 7.20
CA THR A 1 10.03 0.16 7.82
C THR A 1 9.15 1.21 7.14
N CYS A 2 8.64 2.20 7.88
CA CYS A 2 7.78 3.26 7.37
C CYS A 2 8.55 4.60 7.41
N HIS A 3 8.47 5.40 6.33
CA HIS A 3 9.16 6.70 6.21
C HIS A 3 8.16 7.87 6.16
N ILE A 4 7.09 7.79 6.92
CA ILE A 4 6.03 8.82 6.94
C ILE A 4 6.36 10.00 7.88
N ARG A 5 7.28 9.79 8.84
CA ARG A 5 7.72 10.79 9.81
C ARG A 5 9.19 10.59 10.12
N GLU A 6 9.92 11.68 10.36
CA GLU A 6 11.33 11.67 10.77
C GLU A 6 11.61 10.72 11.95
N LYS A 7 10.79 10.82 13.01
CA LYS A 7 10.89 9.91 14.16
C LYS A 7 10.75 8.41 13.83
N ALA A 8 10.15 8.06 12.70
CA ALA A 8 10.06 6.66 12.29
C ALA A 8 11.40 6.16 11.72
N ALA A 9 12.16 7.01 11.03
CA ALA A 9 13.52 6.71 10.60
C ALA A 9 14.46 6.60 11.81
N ASP A 10 14.39 7.55 12.77
CA ASP A 10 15.18 7.50 14.00
C ASP A 10 15.00 6.22 14.79
N LYS A 11 13.76 5.71 14.87
CA LYS A 11 13.48 4.42 15.50
C LYS A 11 14.19 3.26 14.81
N VAL A 12 14.29 3.27 13.48
CA VAL A 12 15.00 2.21 12.75
C VAL A 12 16.46 2.17 13.19
N PHE A 13 17.13 3.33 13.27
CA PHE A 13 18.53 3.38 13.71
C PHE A 13 18.69 2.96 15.18
N SER A 14 17.75 3.34 16.05
CA SER A 14 17.75 2.90 17.45
C SER A 14 17.61 1.38 17.58
N GLU A 15 16.67 0.78 16.86
CA GLU A 15 16.47 -0.68 16.84
C GLU A 15 17.69 -1.41 16.25
N LEU A 16 18.32 -0.87 15.22
CA LEU A 16 19.53 -1.44 14.63
C LEU A 16 20.68 -1.49 15.65
N GLY A 17 20.79 -0.47 16.51
CA GLY A 17 21.74 -0.47 17.62
C GLY A 17 21.56 -1.65 18.58
N LEU A 18 20.30 -1.96 18.95
CA LEU A 18 19.97 -3.11 19.80
C LEU A 18 20.24 -4.45 19.09
N ILE A 19 19.79 -4.57 17.83
CA ILE A 19 19.96 -5.82 17.05
C ILE A 19 21.46 -6.09 16.79
N ARG A 20 22.29 -5.06 16.66
CA ARG A 20 23.75 -5.20 16.54
C ARG A 20 24.35 -5.91 17.76
N GLN A 21 23.89 -5.59 18.97
CA GLN A 21 24.35 -6.28 20.19
C GLN A 21 23.99 -7.76 20.13
N ILE A 22 22.72 -8.07 19.79
CA ILE A 22 22.24 -9.45 19.60
C ILE A 22 23.08 -10.20 18.55
N LYS A 23 23.41 -9.55 17.42
CA LYS A 23 24.25 -10.14 16.38
C LYS A 23 25.64 -10.51 16.92
N SER A 24 26.26 -9.62 17.71
CA SER A 24 27.58 -9.86 18.32
C SER A 24 27.55 -11.00 19.34
N GLU A 25 26.54 -11.02 20.21
CA GLU A 25 26.36 -12.10 21.21
C GLU A 25 26.15 -13.46 20.54
N ARG A 26 25.36 -13.51 19.47
CA ARG A 26 25.12 -14.75 18.71
C ARG A 26 26.37 -15.22 17.96
N ALA A 27 27.14 -14.29 17.40
CA ALA A 27 28.40 -14.62 16.74
C ALA A 27 29.41 -15.25 17.73
N ALA A 28 29.47 -14.76 18.97
CA ALA A 28 30.30 -15.36 20.03
C ALA A 28 29.88 -16.77 20.41
N GLN A 29 28.65 -17.19 20.08
CA GLN A 29 28.07 -18.53 20.32
C GLN A 29 28.09 -19.40 19.06
N ASP A 30 28.82 -19.03 18.03
CA ASP A 30 28.85 -19.69 16.71
C ASP A 30 27.44 -19.81 16.05
N ARG A 31 26.59 -18.81 16.28
CA ARG A 31 25.22 -18.72 15.76
C ARG A 31 25.04 -17.45 14.92
N PRO A 32 25.54 -17.41 13.68
CA PRO A 32 25.52 -16.19 12.88
C PRO A 32 24.11 -15.66 12.65
N LEU A 33 23.95 -14.35 12.67
CA LEU A 33 22.71 -13.62 12.41
C LEU A 33 22.94 -12.64 11.27
N LEU A 34 22.07 -12.67 10.25
CA LEU A 34 22.02 -11.65 9.19
C LEU A 34 20.97 -10.60 9.55
N ILE A 35 21.30 -9.34 9.37
CA ILE A 35 20.43 -8.18 9.58
C ILE A 35 20.10 -7.56 8.23
N GLY A 36 18.81 -7.59 7.86
CA GLY A 36 18.29 -6.90 6.68
C GLY A 36 17.37 -5.74 7.06
N VAL A 37 17.47 -4.62 6.36
CA VAL A 37 16.53 -3.50 6.48
C VAL A 37 15.68 -3.44 5.21
N ALA A 38 14.36 -3.41 5.39
CA ALA A 38 13.44 -3.40 4.26
C ALA A 38 12.28 -2.40 4.45
N GLY A 39 11.71 -1.91 3.34
CA GLY A 39 10.56 -0.99 3.33
C GLY A 39 10.91 0.45 2.94
N CYS A 40 10.00 1.40 3.26
CA CYS A 40 10.12 2.77 2.77
C CYS A 40 11.35 3.52 3.34
N VAL A 41 11.76 3.25 4.59
CA VAL A 41 13.02 3.81 5.11
C VAL A 41 14.22 3.23 4.37
N ALA A 42 14.20 1.92 4.08
CA ALA A 42 15.24 1.27 3.28
C ALA A 42 15.35 1.89 1.88
N GLN A 43 14.22 2.21 1.25
CA GLN A 43 14.18 2.88 -0.05
C GLN A 43 14.77 4.29 0.01
N ALA A 44 14.38 5.07 1.02
CA ALA A 44 14.81 6.46 1.14
C ALA A 44 16.25 6.61 1.64
N GLU A 45 16.66 5.78 2.59
CA GLU A 45 17.88 5.93 3.37
C GLU A 45 18.91 4.80 3.12
N GLY A 46 18.67 3.94 2.12
CA GLY A 46 19.39 2.68 1.96
C GLY A 46 20.90 2.80 1.97
N THR A 47 21.47 3.75 1.22
CA THR A 47 22.91 4.02 1.20
C THR A 47 23.41 4.51 2.56
N GLU A 48 22.66 5.39 3.21
CA GLU A 48 23.00 5.93 4.53
C GLU A 48 22.93 4.87 5.62
N ILE A 49 21.96 3.96 5.55
CA ILE A 49 21.86 2.81 6.47
C ILE A 49 23.13 1.96 6.39
N LEU A 50 23.55 1.59 5.17
CA LEU A 50 24.78 0.80 4.99
C LEU A 50 26.03 1.55 5.45
N ARG A 51 26.07 2.87 5.30
CA ARG A 51 27.18 3.70 5.73
C ARG A 51 27.28 3.80 7.25
N ARG A 52 26.14 4.02 7.93
CA ARG A 52 26.11 4.26 9.41
C ARG A 52 26.13 2.98 10.21
N GLU A 53 25.50 1.91 9.71
CA GLU A 53 25.28 0.68 10.46
C GLU A 53 26.04 -0.49 9.81
N GLY A 54 27.28 -0.68 10.24
CA GLY A 54 28.15 -1.78 9.76
C GLY A 54 27.60 -3.17 10.02
N ALA A 55 26.66 -3.32 10.96
CA ALA A 55 26.02 -4.59 11.27
C ALA A 55 24.93 -5.02 10.30
N VAL A 56 24.43 -4.11 9.44
CA VAL A 56 23.42 -4.41 8.42
C VAL A 56 24.07 -5.13 7.25
N ASP A 57 23.54 -6.30 6.90
CA ASP A 57 24.08 -7.17 5.84
C ASP A 57 23.44 -6.90 4.48
N PHE A 58 22.18 -6.43 4.42
CA PHE A 58 21.53 -6.07 3.16
C PHE A 58 20.40 -5.07 3.35
N VAL A 59 20.04 -4.37 2.26
CA VAL A 59 18.94 -3.40 2.25
C VAL A 59 18.03 -3.65 1.05
N LEU A 60 16.70 -3.67 1.27
CA LEU A 60 15.69 -3.90 0.24
C LEU A 60 14.65 -2.78 0.25
N GLY A 61 14.45 -2.11 -0.89
CA GLY A 61 13.28 -1.28 -1.13
C GLY A 61 11.99 -2.10 -1.21
N PRO A 62 10.81 -1.45 -1.09
CA PRO A 62 9.52 -2.15 -1.11
C PRO A 62 9.29 -2.97 -2.39
N GLN A 63 9.81 -2.52 -3.51
CA GLN A 63 9.63 -3.18 -4.81
C GLN A 63 10.63 -4.30 -5.07
N SER A 64 11.63 -4.46 -4.20
CA SER A 64 12.69 -5.46 -4.35
C SER A 64 12.54 -6.66 -3.41
N TYR A 65 11.37 -6.88 -2.80
CA TYR A 65 11.16 -8.01 -1.87
C TYR A 65 11.33 -9.39 -2.53
N HIS A 66 11.00 -9.52 -3.80
CA HIS A 66 11.22 -10.72 -4.59
C HIS A 66 12.72 -11.10 -4.68
N ARG A 67 13.61 -10.11 -4.52
CA ARG A 67 15.08 -10.28 -4.54
C ARG A 67 15.66 -10.71 -3.19
N LEU A 68 14.83 -10.94 -2.15
CA LEU A 68 15.29 -11.37 -0.83
C LEU A 68 16.17 -12.63 -0.85
N PRO A 69 15.85 -13.69 -1.61
CA PRO A 69 16.75 -14.87 -1.70
C PRO A 69 18.14 -14.48 -2.19
N LYS A 70 18.23 -13.69 -3.27
CA LYS A 70 19.50 -13.20 -3.82
C LYS A 70 20.26 -12.31 -2.82
N ALA A 71 19.53 -11.47 -2.05
CA ALA A 71 20.14 -10.64 -1.00
C ALA A 71 20.77 -11.49 0.10
N LEU A 72 20.07 -12.55 0.54
CA LEU A 72 20.56 -13.47 1.55
C LEU A 72 21.81 -14.24 1.07
N ASP A 73 21.82 -14.73 -0.17
CA ASP A 73 22.97 -15.45 -0.72
C ASP A 73 24.20 -14.54 -0.79
N LYS A 74 24.06 -13.30 -1.26
CA LYS A 74 25.14 -12.32 -1.27
C LYS A 74 25.62 -11.98 0.15
N ALA A 75 24.71 -11.77 1.08
CA ALA A 75 25.04 -11.48 2.47
C ALA A 75 25.82 -12.62 3.14
N ARG A 76 25.50 -13.88 2.82
CA ARG A 76 26.27 -15.06 3.29
C ARG A 76 27.70 -15.11 2.76
N LEU A 77 27.94 -14.50 1.61
CA LEU A 77 29.28 -14.36 1.02
C LEU A 77 30.04 -13.13 1.56
N GLY A 78 29.45 -12.39 2.51
CA GLY A 78 30.05 -11.19 3.09
C GLY A 78 29.84 -9.92 2.26
N GLU A 79 29.05 -9.99 1.17
CA GLU A 79 28.62 -8.79 0.44
C GLU A 79 27.52 -8.04 1.22
N ARG A 80 27.34 -6.75 0.92
CA ARG A 80 26.31 -5.91 1.51
C ARG A 80 25.38 -5.34 0.41
N PRO A 81 24.52 -6.17 -0.19
CA PRO A 81 23.71 -5.74 -1.33
C PRO A 81 22.67 -4.68 -0.93
N LEU A 82 22.50 -3.73 -1.85
CA LEU A 82 21.49 -2.68 -1.81
C LEU A 82 20.58 -2.82 -3.03
N PHE A 83 19.32 -3.17 -2.82
CA PHE A 83 18.30 -3.31 -3.86
C PHE A 83 17.18 -2.30 -3.60
N ILE A 84 17.27 -1.12 -4.23
CA ILE A 84 16.32 0.00 -4.12
C ILE A 84 15.87 0.50 -5.49
N ASP A 85 16.11 -0.26 -6.54
CA ASP A 85 15.69 0.10 -7.89
C ASP A 85 14.16 0.06 -8.02
N PHE A 86 13.62 0.96 -8.83
CA PHE A 86 12.19 0.96 -9.20
C PHE A 86 12.00 0.09 -10.45
N GLU A 87 11.72 -1.18 -10.24
CA GLU A 87 11.34 -2.10 -11.32
C GLU A 87 9.83 -1.96 -11.58
N THR A 88 9.43 -1.43 -12.74
CA THR A 88 8.04 -1.14 -13.07
C THR A 88 7.26 -2.36 -13.56
N ASP A 89 7.92 -3.28 -14.25
CA ASP A 89 7.25 -4.34 -15.01
C ASP A 89 6.90 -5.58 -14.17
N GLU A 90 7.38 -5.68 -12.93
CA GLU A 90 7.24 -6.89 -12.10
C GLU A 90 6.58 -6.65 -10.72
N LYS A 91 6.08 -5.44 -10.44
CA LYS A 91 5.59 -5.06 -9.10
C LYS A 91 4.61 -6.05 -8.47
N PHE A 92 3.75 -6.66 -9.26
CA PHE A 92 2.71 -7.58 -8.76
C PHE A 92 2.95 -9.03 -9.15
N ARG A 93 3.97 -9.31 -9.98
CA ARG A 93 4.23 -10.64 -10.54
C ARG A 93 4.53 -11.70 -9.48
N ASP A 94 5.27 -11.29 -8.44
CA ASP A 94 5.74 -12.18 -7.38
C ASP A 94 4.90 -12.11 -6.09
N LEU A 95 3.70 -11.54 -6.16
CA LEU A 95 2.75 -11.67 -5.06
C LEU A 95 2.41 -13.15 -4.89
N ARG A 96 3.10 -13.80 -3.95
CA ARG A 96 2.79 -15.20 -3.63
C ARG A 96 1.33 -15.31 -3.22
N LYS A 97 0.59 -16.15 -3.94
CA LYS A 97 -0.74 -16.55 -3.51
C LYS A 97 -0.58 -17.31 -2.19
N PRO A 98 -1.04 -16.81 -1.04
CA PRO A 98 -0.97 -17.54 0.22
C PRO A 98 -1.61 -18.92 0.02
N GLY A 99 -1.04 -19.96 0.63
CA GLY A 99 -1.63 -21.30 0.56
C GLY A 99 -3.03 -21.32 1.19
N ALA A 100 -3.93 -22.11 0.63
CA ALA A 100 -5.34 -22.22 1.05
C ALA A 100 -5.52 -22.48 2.57
N GLU A 101 -4.55 -23.07 3.25
CA GLU A 101 -4.60 -23.30 4.70
C GLU A 101 -4.43 -22.04 5.53
N ALA A 102 -3.64 -21.05 5.06
CA ALA A 102 -3.44 -19.79 5.78
C ALA A 102 -4.71 -18.94 5.83
N ASP A 103 -5.62 -19.12 4.89
CA ASP A 103 -6.84 -18.32 4.74
C ASP A 103 -8.04 -18.89 5.51
N ARG A 104 -8.06 -20.19 5.82
CA ARG A 104 -9.21 -20.91 6.44
C ARG A 104 -9.67 -20.41 7.81
N ARG A 105 -8.92 -19.52 8.46
CA ARG A 105 -9.23 -18.95 9.79
C ARG A 105 -9.48 -17.44 9.76
N ARG A 106 -9.42 -16.82 8.61
CA ARG A 106 -9.54 -15.36 8.48
C ARG A 106 -10.93 -14.98 7.99
N VAL A 107 -11.58 -14.10 8.74
CA VAL A 107 -12.86 -13.47 8.33
C VAL A 107 -12.61 -12.28 7.42
N THR A 108 -11.44 -11.62 7.57
CA THR A 108 -11.06 -10.42 6.83
C THR A 108 -9.74 -10.62 6.10
N ALA A 109 -9.59 -9.99 4.93
CA ALA A 109 -8.34 -9.99 4.17
C ALA A 109 -8.04 -8.61 3.59
N PHE A 110 -6.75 -8.35 3.37
CA PHE A 110 -6.25 -7.18 2.64
C PHE A 110 -5.78 -7.61 1.26
N VAL A 111 -6.20 -6.87 0.24
CA VAL A 111 -5.80 -7.11 -1.17
C VAL A 111 -5.20 -5.84 -1.74
N THR A 112 -3.93 -5.89 -2.11
CA THR A 112 -3.26 -4.77 -2.76
C THR A 112 -3.69 -4.70 -4.22
N ILE A 113 -4.24 -3.56 -4.63
CA ILE A 113 -4.73 -3.33 -6.00
C ILE A 113 -3.94 -2.25 -6.74
N GLN A 114 -3.20 -1.41 -5.99
CA GLN A 114 -2.50 -0.27 -6.55
C GLN A 114 -1.25 0.02 -5.71
N GLU A 115 -0.17 0.43 -6.34
CA GLU A 115 1.05 0.86 -5.69
C GLU A 115 1.63 2.11 -6.35
N GLY A 116 2.29 2.98 -5.53
CA GLY A 116 2.79 4.28 -5.97
C GLY A 116 1.71 5.36 -5.97
N CYS A 117 2.09 6.60 -6.32
CA CYS A 117 1.16 7.72 -6.40
C CYS A 117 1.75 8.88 -7.19
N ASP A 118 1.02 9.38 -8.18
CA ASP A 118 1.45 10.48 -9.06
C ASP A 118 0.84 11.84 -8.66
N LYS A 119 0.32 11.97 -7.44
CA LYS A 119 -0.27 13.25 -6.99
C LYS A 119 0.78 14.29 -6.61
N PHE A 120 1.99 13.86 -6.24
CA PHE A 120 3.11 14.73 -5.87
C PHE A 120 2.73 15.82 -4.86
N CYS A 121 1.95 15.46 -3.84
CA CYS A 121 1.68 16.37 -2.73
C CYS A 121 3.01 16.74 -2.06
N SER A 122 3.24 18.04 -1.80
CA SER A 122 4.56 18.56 -1.41
C SER A 122 5.12 18.02 -0.08
N PHE A 123 4.26 17.45 0.77
CA PHE A 123 4.65 16.84 2.04
C PHE A 123 4.82 15.30 1.97
N CYS A 124 4.55 14.69 0.80
CA CYS A 124 4.41 13.24 0.67
C CYS A 124 5.64 12.60 0.06
N VAL A 125 6.18 11.60 0.75
CA VAL A 125 7.34 10.84 0.31
C VAL A 125 6.99 9.66 -0.63
N VAL A 126 5.71 9.34 -0.80
CA VAL A 126 5.25 8.16 -1.56
C VAL A 126 5.82 8.08 -2.97
N PRO A 127 5.81 9.14 -3.81
CA PRO A 127 6.40 9.07 -5.14
C PRO A 127 7.88 8.65 -5.14
N TYR A 128 8.60 9.01 -4.10
CA TYR A 128 10.05 8.75 -3.95
C TYR A 128 10.37 7.39 -3.30
N THR A 129 9.40 6.78 -2.62
CA THR A 129 9.60 5.49 -1.92
C THR A 129 8.83 4.34 -2.52
N ARG A 130 7.76 4.63 -3.27
CA ARG A 130 6.90 3.66 -3.94
C ARG A 130 6.88 3.83 -5.46
N GLY A 131 7.40 4.96 -5.97
CA GLY A 131 7.45 5.27 -7.40
C GLY A 131 6.11 5.66 -8.01
N ALA A 132 6.04 5.59 -9.33
CA ALA A 132 4.86 5.89 -10.12
C ALA A 132 3.66 5.02 -9.73
N GLU A 133 2.46 5.56 -9.95
CA GLU A 133 1.19 4.85 -9.74
C GLU A 133 1.04 3.71 -10.74
N ILE A 134 0.93 2.50 -10.23
CA ILE A 134 0.69 1.29 -11.02
C ILE A 134 -0.50 0.55 -10.43
N SER A 135 -1.49 0.28 -11.26
CA SER A 135 -2.66 -0.52 -10.92
C SER A 135 -2.44 -1.97 -11.33
N ARG A 136 -2.82 -2.89 -10.44
CA ARG A 136 -2.79 -4.32 -10.67
C ARG A 136 -3.89 -4.72 -11.65
N ALA A 137 -3.67 -5.76 -12.46
CA ALA A 137 -4.67 -6.27 -13.38
C ALA A 137 -5.97 -6.67 -12.67
N ALA A 138 -7.11 -6.26 -13.22
CA ALA A 138 -8.41 -6.53 -12.61
C ALA A 138 -8.69 -8.04 -12.48
N GLY A 139 -8.31 -8.83 -13.48
CA GLY A 139 -8.45 -10.29 -13.45
C GLY A 139 -7.73 -10.93 -12.28
N ASP A 140 -6.50 -10.52 -12.00
CA ASP A 140 -5.70 -11.05 -10.89
C ASP A 140 -6.30 -10.70 -9.51
N ILE A 141 -6.90 -9.51 -9.40
CA ILE A 141 -7.58 -9.06 -8.17
C ILE A 141 -8.83 -9.90 -7.95
N ILE A 142 -9.63 -10.09 -8.99
CA ILE A 142 -10.88 -10.87 -8.95
C ILE A 142 -10.57 -12.31 -8.56
N GLU A 143 -9.60 -12.96 -9.22
CA GLU A 143 -9.17 -14.34 -8.90
C GLU A 143 -8.73 -14.47 -7.44
N GLU A 144 -7.96 -13.50 -6.93
CA GLU A 144 -7.52 -13.50 -5.54
C GLU A 144 -8.69 -13.38 -4.56
N VAL A 145 -9.63 -12.47 -4.83
CA VAL A 145 -10.81 -12.27 -3.97
C VAL A 145 -11.74 -13.48 -4.01
N GLU A 146 -11.96 -14.10 -5.18
CA GLU A 146 -12.73 -15.34 -5.33
C GLU A 146 -12.10 -16.48 -4.51
N ARG A 147 -10.78 -16.64 -4.58
CA ARG A 147 -10.03 -17.63 -3.79
C ARG A 147 -10.16 -17.38 -2.28
N LEU A 148 -10.02 -16.12 -1.83
CA LEU A 148 -10.16 -15.72 -0.44
C LEU A 148 -11.57 -15.99 0.09
N ALA A 149 -12.60 -15.62 -0.66
CA ALA A 149 -13.99 -15.84 -0.31
C ALA A 149 -14.32 -17.35 -0.26
N GLY A 150 -13.82 -18.14 -1.21
CA GLY A 150 -13.90 -19.61 -1.20
C GLY A 150 -13.19 -20.24 0.01
N GLY A 151 -12.18 -19.59 0.57
CA GLY A 151 -11.49 -19.95 1.82
C GLY A 151 -12.21 -19.51 3.10
N GLY A 152 -13.35 -18.78 2.99
CA GLY A 152 -14.17 -18.34 4.13
C GLY A 152 -14.03 -16.86 4.50
N VAL A 153 -13.23 -16.08 3.78
CA VAL A 153 -13.12 -14.63 3.98
C VAL A 153 -14.44 -13.96 3.62
N LYS A 154 -14.96 -13.11 4.53
CA LYS A 154 -16.22 -12.39 4.40
C LYS A 154 -16.05 -10.92 4.07
N GLU A 155 -14.90 -10.35 4.41
CA GLU A 155 -14.60 -8.94 4.21
C GLU A 155 -13.26 -8.79 3.52
N VAL A 156 -13.22 -8.00 2.45
CA VAL A 156 -11.99 -7.61 1.76
C VAL A 156 -11.81 -6.10 1.83
N THR A 157 -10.61 -5.67 2.24
CA THR A 157 -10.18 -4.26 2.16
C THR A 157 -9.16 -4.11 1.05
N LEU A 158 -9.50 -3.32 0.03
CA LEU A 158 -8.60 -2.99 -1.06
C LEU A 158 -7.58 -1.94 -0.62
N LEU A 159 -6.30 -2.21 -0.89
CA LEU A 159 -5.17 -1.39 -0.45
C LEU A 159 -4.40 -0.79 -1.62
N GLY A 160 -3.85 0.40 -1.37
CA GLY A 160 -2.92 1.12 -2.24
C GLY A 160 -2.50 2.44 -1.61
N GLN A 161 -1.80 3.28 -2.35
CA GLN A 161 -1.44 4.62 -1.90
C GLN A 161 -2.42 5.70 -2.39
N ASN A 162 -3.24 5.37 -3.41
CA ASN A 162 -4.33 6.19 -3.94
C ASN A 162 -5.41 5.28 -4.53
N VAL A 163 -6.10 4.53 -3.66
CA VAL A 163 -6.98 3.42 -4.08
C VAL A 163 -8.12 3.87 -4.97
N ASN A 164 -8.72 5.03 -4.71
CA ASN A 164 -9.81 5.54 -5.56
C ASN A 164 -9.33 6.08 -6.92
N GLY A 165 -8.01 6.19 -7.11
CA GLY A 165 -7.40 6.43 -8.41
C GLY A 165 -7.16 5.17 -9.24
N TYR A 166 -7.51 3.97 -8.74
CA TYR A 166 -7.31 2.71 -9.46
C TYR A 166 -7.84 2.78 -10.89
N ARG A 167 -6.96 2.52 -11.84
CA ARG A 167 -7.27 2.43 -13.26
C ARG A 167 -6.40 1.36 -13.91
N TRP A 168 -7.05 0.46 -14.62
CA TRP A 168 -6.35 -0.57 -15.39
C TRP A 168 -7.01 -0.75 -16.75
N GLU A 169 -6.19 -0.88 -17.80
CA GLU A 169 -6.65 -1.11 -19.16
C GLU A 169 -6.26 -2.53 -19.58
N GLY A 170 -7.21 -3.33 -19.94
CA GLY A 170 -6.96 -4.68 -20.42
C GLY A 170 -8.21 -5.31 -21.04
N ASP A 171 -8.02 -6.24 -21.97
CA ASP A 171 -9.07 -6.97 -22.67
C ASP A 171 -10.10 -6.04 -23.35
N GLY A 172 -9.66 -4.86 -23.81
CA GLY A 172 -10.54 -3.84 -24.42
C GLY A 172 -11.44 -3.12 -23.41
N VAL A 173 -11.15 -3.23 -22.12
CA VAL A 173 -11.96 -2.70 -21.05
C VAL A 173 -11.14 -1.74 -20.18
N SER A 174 -11.71 -0.54 -19.92
CA SER A 174 -11.20 0.38 -18.89
C SER A 174 -11.83 0.05 -17.55
N TRP A 175 -10.99 -0.31 -16.57
CA TRP A 175 -11.40 -0.64 -15.22
C TRP A 175 -11.14 0.54 -14.28
N THR A 176 -12.20 0.96 -13.60
CA THR A 176 -12.14 1.89 -12.45
C THR A 176 -12.37 1.13 -11.15
N LEU A 177 -12.14 1.77 -10.01
CA LEU A 177 -12.48 1.17 -8.72
C LEU A 177 -13.97 0.85 -8.61
N ALA A 178 -14.84 1.71 -9.14
CA ALA A 178 -16.29 1.47 -9.16
C ALA A 178 -16.64 0.18 -9.92
N ARG A 179 -16.10 0.01 -11.12
CA ARG A 179 -16.31 -1.19 -11.93
C ARG A 179 -15.74 -2.45 -11.26
N LEU A 180 -14.60 -2.30 -10.59
CA LEU A 180 -14.02 -3.40 -9.82
C LEU A 180 -14.96 -3.79 -8.66
N PHE A 181 -15.56 -2.83 -7.96
CA PHE A 181 -16.54 -3.09 -6.91
C PHE A 181 -17.81 -3.79 -7.43
N GLU A 182 -18.34 -3.38 -8.59
CA GLU A 182 -19.45 -4.07 -9.25
C GLU A 182 -19.13 -5.56 -9.41
N ARG A 183 -18.00 -5.87 -10.04
CA ARG A 183 -17.62 -7.26 -10.29
C ARG A 183 -17.31 -8.04 -8.99
N LEU A 184 -16.67 -7.43 -8.00
CA LEU A 184 -16.38 -8.07 -6.71
C LEU A 184 -17.66 -8.28 -5.88
N SER A 185 -18.68 -7.47 -6.09
CA SER A 185 -19.98 -7.64 -5.41
C SER A 185 -20.69 -8.94 -5.83
N ASP A 186 -20.38 -9.48 -6.98
CA ASP A 186 -20.93 -10.75 -7.46
C ASP A 186 -20.21 -11.98 -6.89
N VAL A 187 -19.08 -11.81 -6.19
CA VAL A 187 -18.32 -12.91 -5.64
C VAL A 187 -19.11 -13.63 -4.54
N PRO A 188 -19.38 -14.95 -4.69
CA PRO A 188 -20.11 -15.73 -3.71
C PRO A 188 -19.34 -15.80 -2.38
N GLY A 189 -20.07 -15.64 -1.28
CA GLY A 189 -19.49 -15.74 0.07
C GLY A 189 -18.84 -14.44 0.58
N LEU A 190 -18.50 -13.48 -0.29
CA LEU A 190 -18.05 -12.16 0.10
C LEU A 190 -19.25 -11.31 0.56
N GLU A 191 -19.13 -10.67 1.71
CA GLU A 191 -20.21 -9.89 2.32
C GLU A 191 -19.91 -8.39 2.38
N ARG A 192 -18.62 -8.02 2.51
CA ARG A 192 -18.21 -6.63 2.70
C ARG A 192 -16.98 -6.29 1.86
N LEU A 193 -17.07 -5.13 1.21
CA LEU A 193 -15.99 -4.49 0.45
C LEU A 193 -15.62 -3.16 1.11
N ARG A 194 -14.34 -2.97 1.35
CA ARG A 194 -13.77 -1.73 1.88
C ARG A 194 -12.57 -1.31 1.04
N TYR A 195 -12.23 -0.06 1.14
CA TYR A 195 -10.96 0.47 0.64
C TYR A 195 -10.45 1.58 1.55
N THR A 196 -9.18 1.91 1.41
CA THR A 196 -8.55 2.97 2.20
C THR A 196 -7.56 3.74 1.35
N THR A 197 -7.15 4.92 1.83
CA THR A 197 -6.20 5.79 1.13
C THR A 197 -6.79 6.39 -0.14
N SER A 198 -7.62 7.42 0.05
CA SER A 198 -8.31 8.11 -1.05
C SER A 198 -7.78 9.54 -1.24
N HIS A 199 -7.94 10.03 -2.46
CA HIS A 199 -7.70 11.44 -2.80
C HIS A 199 -8.99 12.10 -3.30
N PRO A 200 -9.36 13.30 -2.84
CA PRO A 200 -10.61 13.97 -3.24
C PRO A 200 -10.81 14.11 -4.74
N LEU A 201 -9.73 14.37 -5.51
CA LEU A 201 -9.79 14.50 -6.97
C LEU A 201 -10.17 13.22 -7.73
N ASP A 202 -9.99 12.05 -7.11
CA ASP A 202 -10.27 10.77 -7.74
C ASP A 202 -11.62 10.18 -7.28
N MET A 203 -12.45 10.99 -6.62
CA MET A 203 -13.79 10.60 -6.20
C MET A 203 -14.79 10.92 -7.32
N GLY A 204 -14.84 10.07 -8.34
CA GLY A 204 -15.71 10.22 -9.50
C GLY A 204 -17.16 9.88 -9.21
N ASP A 205 -18.06 10.27 -10.13
CA ASP A 205 -19.50 10.01 -10.03
C ASP A 205 -19.81 8.52 -10.02
N ASP A 206 -19.06 7.72 -10.76
CA ASP A 206 -19.15 6.27 -10.78
C ASP A 206 -18.88 5.64 -9.41
N LEU A 207 -17.87 6.14 -8.69
CA LEU A 207 -17.55 5.63 -7.36
C LEU A 207 -18.56 6.10 -6.30
N ILE A 208 -19.10 7.31 -6.43
CA ILE A 208 -20.22 7.78 -5.60
C ILE A 208 -21.46 6.90 -5.83
N ALA A 209 -21.77 6.56 -7.09
CA ALA A 209 -22.84 5.66 -7.42
C ALA A 209 -22.62 4.24 -6.85
N ALA A 210 -21.38 3.72 -6.90
CA ALA A 210 -21.03 2.44 -6.29
C ALA A 210 -21.32 2.43 -4.77
N HIS A 211 -21.03 3.52 -4.06
CA HIS A 211 -21.39 3.65 -2.64
C HIS A 211 -22.89 3.65 -2.40
N ARG A 212 -23.69 4.23 -3.32
CA ARG A 212 -25.15 4.25 -3.25
C ARG A 212 -25.77 2.90 -3.54
N ASP A 213 -25.32 2.25 -4.62
CA ASP A 213 -26.05 1.16 -5.27
C ASP A 213 -25.55 -0.24 -4.87
N LEU A 214 -24.32 -0.35 -4.39
CA LEU A 214 -23.73 -1.64 -4.03
C LEU A 214 -23.77 -1.89 -2.52
N PRO A 215 -24.66 -2.77 -2.05
CA PRO A 215 -24.86 -3.00 -0.60
C PRO A 215 -23.63 -3.60 0.09
N LYS A 216 -22.75 -4.31 -0.65
CA LYS A 216 -21.51 -4.85 -0.10
C LYS A 216 -20.41 -3.80 0.09
N VAL A 217 -20.49 -2.64 -0.58
CA VAL A 217 -19.56 -1.52 -0.33
C VAL A 217 -19.94 -0.86 0.99
N MET A 218 -19.05 -0.93 1.96
CA MET A 218 -19.34 -0.45 3.31
C MET A 218 -19.48 1.07 3.37
N PRO A 219 -20.38 1.58 4.24
CA PRO A 219 -20.66 3.01 4.40
C PRO A 219 -19.55 3.70 5.21
N TYR A 220 -18.33 3.57 4.77
CA TYR A 220 -17.17 4.20 5.37
C TYR A 220 -16.18 4.64 4.30
N LEU A 221 -15.69 5.88 4.40
CA LEU A 221 -14.69 6.43 3.49
C LEU A 221 -13.67 7.26 4.28
N HIS A 222 -12.39 6.90 4.14
CA HIS A 222 -11.28 7.75 4.56
C HIS A 222 -10.93 8.69 3.40
N LEU A 223 -11.22 9.99 3.56
CA LEU A 223 -11.05 11.02 2.53
C LEU A 223 -10.29 12.23 3.10
N PRO A 224 -8.95 12.20 3.14
CA PRO A 224 -8.15 13.24 3.78
C PRO A 224 -8.26 14.60 3.06
N VAL A 225 -8.81 15.61 3.73
CA VAL A 225 -8.84 16.98 3.23
C VAL A 225 -7.48 17.66 3.33
N GLN A 226 -6.69 17.31 4.33
CA GLN A 226 -5.38 17.85 4.71
C GLN A 226 -5.40 19.27 5.32
N SER A 227 -6.23 20.20 4.80
CA SER A 227 -6.40 21.55 5.34
C SER A 227 -7.74 22.15 4.90
N GLY A 228 -8.33 22.98 5.76
CA GLY A 228 -9.48 23.83 5.40
C GLY A 228 -9.09 25.16 4.77
N SER A 229 -7.81 25.44 4.54
CA SER A 229 -7.30 26.67 3.96
C SER A 229 -6.83 26.46 2.52
N ASP A 230 -7.42 27.16 1.56
CA ASP A 230 -7.02 27.09 0.14
C ASP A 230 -5.57 27.49 -0.09
N ARG A 231 -5.05 28.46 0.71
CA ARG A 231 -3.64 28.84 0.66
C ARG A 231 -2.74 27.66 1.01
N ILE A 232 -3.09 26.91 2.05
CA ILE A 232 -2.33 25.73 2.49
C ILE A 232 -2.52 24.58 1.49
N LEU A 233 -3.74 24.31 1.02
CA LEU A 233 -4.00 23.27 0.01
C LEU A 233 -3.16 23.51 -1.27
N ARG A 234 -3.07 24.75 -1.75
CA ARG A 234 -2.20 25.11 -2.87
C ARG A 234 -0.72 24.87 -2.56
N ALA A 235 -0.26 25.27 -1.37
CA ALA A 235 1.13 25.01 -0.94
C ALA A 235 1.44 23.51 -0.82
N MET A 236 0.43 22.70 -0.48
CA MET A 236 0.52 21.24 -0.43
C MET A 236 0.34 20.56 -1.81
N ASN A 237 0.15 21.31 -2.90
CA ASN A 237 -0.14 20.78 -4.25
C ASN A 237 -1.39 19.86 -4.28
N ARG A 238 -2.44 20.20 -3.50
CA ARG A 238 -3.64 19.34 -3.40
C ARG A 238 -4.61 19.50 -4.57
N ARG A 239 -4.54 20.59 -5.34
CA ARG A 239 -5.33 20.85 -6.56
C ARG A 239 -6.86 20.82 -6.38
N HIS A 240 -7.35 21.02 -5.15
CA HIS A 240 -8.75 21.23 -4.82
C HIS A 240 -8.86 22.34 -3.77
N SER A 241 -9.99 23.02 -3.71
CA SER A 241 -10.32 23.99 -2.68
C SER A 241 -11.07 23.34 -1.49
N ALA A 242 -11.18 24.09 -0.39
CA ALA A 242 -12.02 23.69 0.72
C ALA A 242 -13.49 23.56 0.30
N GLU A 243 -13.96 24.46 -0.58
CA GLU A 243 -15.31 24.44 -1.11
C GLU A 243 -15.57 23.18 -1.99
N ASP A 244 -14.62 22.82 -2.86
CA ASP A 244 -14.73 21.58 -3.66
C ASP A 244 -14.86 20.34 -2.77
N TYR A 245 -14.08 20.31 -1.69
CA TYR A 245 -14.16 19.22 -0.73
C TYR A 245 -15.52 19.15 -0.03
N LEU A 246 -16.06 20.29 0.42
CA LEU A 246 -17.38 20.34 1.05
C LEU A 246 -18.49 19.90 0.10
N LYS A 247 -18.49 20.37 -1.15
CA LYS A 247 -19.43 19.90 -2.18
C LYS A 247 -19.34 18.40 -2.42
N LEU A 248 -18.11 17.86 -2.41
CA LEU A 248 -17.92 16.40 -2.54
C LEU A 248 -18.52 15.64 -1.35
N VAL A 249 -18.32 16.12 -0.13
CA VAL A 249 -18.92 15.54 1.09
C VAL A 249 -20.45 15.59 1.05
N GLU A 250 -21.03 16.69 0.61
CA GLU A 250 -22.49 16.82 0.44
C GLU A 250 -23.02 15.80 -0.56
N ARG A 251 -22.38 15.64 -1.70
CA ARG A 251 -22.73 14.65 -2.72
C ARG A 251 -22.66 13.21 -2.19
N LEU A 252 -21.60 12.88 -1.45
CA LEU A 252 -21.44 11.57 -0.82
C LEU A 252 -22.56 11.29 0.19
N ARG A 253 -22.87 12.24 1.06
CA ARG A 253 -23.95 12.11 2.03
C ARG A 253 -25.35 12.06 1.41
N ALA A 254 -25.56 12.76 0.30
CA ALA A 254 -26.80 12.67 -0.46
C ALA A 254 -26.97 11.31 -1.14
N ALA A 255 -25.87 10.73 -1.65
CA ALA A 255 -25.88 9.41 -2.28
C ALA A 255 -26.03 8.28 -1.24
N ARG A 256 -25.39 8.42 -0.07
CA ARG A 256 -25.45 7.44 1.01
C ARG A 256 -25.50 8.14 2.38
N THR A 257 -26.70 8.20 2.96
CA THR A 257 -26.97 9.00 4.17
C THR A 257 -26.28 8.50 5.44
N ASP A 258 -25.98 7.20 5.51
CA ASP A 258 -25.30 6.53 6.62
C ASP A 258 -23.76 6.49 6.49
N ILE A 259 -23.19 7.16 5.47
CA ILE A 259 -21.74 7.11 5.24
C ILE A 259 -20.95 7.80 6.36
N ALA A 260 -20.05 7.07 6.98
CA ALA A 260 -19.07 7.61 7.93
C ALA A 260 -17.82 8.11 7.16
N LEU A 261 -17.51 9.38 7.33
CA LEU A 261 -16.33 10.00 6.73
C LEU A 261 -15.24 10.23 7.77
N SER A 262 -13.99 9.92 7.42
CA SER A 262 -12.81 10.26 8.22
C SER A 262 -11.80 11.03 7.36
N SER A 263 -11.01 11.89 8.04
CA SER A 263 -10.00 12.72 7.40
C SER A 263 -8.73 12.82 8.26
#